data_de66f4ab152b3e997f32af97cb2fa049
#
_entry.id   de66f4ab152b3e997f32af97cb2fa049
#
_cell.length_a   1.000
_cell.length_b   1.000
_cell.length_c   1.000
_cell.angle_alpha   90.00
_cell.angle_beta   90.00
_cell.angle_gamma   90.00
#
_symmetry.space_group_name_H-M   'P 1'
#
loop_
_entity.id
_entity.type
_entity.pdbx_description
1 polymer ?
#
loop_
_entity_poly.entity_id
_entity_poly.type
_entity_poly.pdbx_seq_one_letter_code
_entity_poly.pdbx_strand_id
1 'polypeptide(L)'
;MKVLVTGGAGYIGSHVVLDLVEAGHNIVIFDDMSLGCVENIHKEVEFIEGSTLNERMLDEVLAKNIDAVVHLAAFKAAGESMVDPGKYSRNNLNGTTNLLNAMIKHDVKTFVFSSTAAVYGYPEYLTVDEAHPLKPINYYGFTKLVIEQKLEWYRQLKGLKYAALRYFNAAGYDVEGRIHGLEKSPQNLLPIVMEVAKGERSSMDVFGDDYDTKDGTGVRDYIHVNDLASAHIKALGYLQENDSLTVNLATGEGYSVMDVIKEAENVTGKQISHNIVERRPGDPAELIATSKAAGELLDWEAQYSDLNTILKSMWNVYNPEVKHD
;
A
#
# COMPACT_ATOMS: atom_id res chain seq x y z
N MET A 1 14.71 -8.42 15.41
CA MET A 1 15.43 -7.41 14.62
C MET A 1 15.00 -6.02 15.06
N LYS A 2 15.86 -5.01 14.90
CA LYS A 2 15.45 -3.60 14.96
C LYS A 2 15.13 -3.09 13.56
N VAL A 3 13.86 -2.75 13.32
CA VAL A 3 13.35 -2.41 11.99
C VAL A 3 12.96 -0.93 11.93
N LEU A 4 13.49 -0.20 10.96
CA LEU A 4 13.06 1.15 10.64
C LEU A 4 11.88 1.08 9.67
N VAL A 5 10.72 1.61 10.05
CA VAL A 5 9.55 1.72 9.18
C VAL A 5 9.36 3.17 8.76
N THR A 6 9.69 3.50 7.51
CA THR A 6 9.42 4.84 6.98
C THR A 6 7.99 4.89 6.45
N GLY A 7 7.25 5.95 6.77
CA GLY A 7 5.81 6.01 6.50
C GLY A 7 4.98 5.19 7.48
N GLY A 8 5.54 4.88 8.67
CA GLY A 8 4.91 4.01 9.67
C GLY A 8 3.71 4.62 10.39
N ALA A 9 3.48 5.93 10.31
CA ALA A 9 2.28 6.60 10.81
C ALA A 9 1.16 6.69 9.74
N GLY A 10 1.43 6.25 8.52
CA GLY A 10 0.46 6.19 7.42
C GLY A 10 -0.50 5.01 7.53
N TYR A 11 -1.48 4.96 6.62
CA TYR A 11 -2.52 3.92 6.58
C TYR A 11 -1.96 2.49 6.56
N ILE A 12 -1.18 2.12 5.55
CA ILE A 12 -0.59 0.76 5.47
C ILE A 12 0.52 0.60 6.53
N GLY A 13 1.33 1.65 6.72
CA GLY A 13 2.47 1.61 7.61
C GLY A 13 2.13 1.28 9.05
N SER A 14 1.02 1.80 9.57
CA SER A 14 0.56 1.53 10.94
C SER A 14 0.19 0.06 11.17
N HIS A 15 -0.45 -0.59 10.18
CA HIS A 15 -0.77 -2.01 10.24
C HIS A 15 0.50 -2.88 10.16
N VAL A 16 1.45 -2.51 9.30
CA VAL A 16 2.77 -3.18 9.24
C VAL A 16 3.54 -3.02 10.55
N VAL A 17 3.52 -1.83 11.16
CA VAL A 17 4.14 -1.58 12.48
C VAL A 17 3.51 -2.45 13.55
N LEU A 18 2.17 -2.53 13.60
CA LEU A 18 1.44 -3.34 14.56
C LEU A 18 1.87 -4.82 14.49
N ASP A 19 1.80 -5.41 13.30
CA ASP A 19 2.14 -6.81 13.10
C ASP A 19 3.64 -7.09 13.35
N LEU A 20 4.54 -6.16 13.02
CA LEU A 20 5.98 -6.28 13.33
C LEU A 20 6.24 -6.27 14.84
N VAL A 21 5.53 -5.44 15.61
CA VAL A 21 5.61 -5.42 17.08
C VAL A 21 5.12 -6.74 17.66
N GLU A 22 3.98 -7.25 17.18
CA GLU A 22 3.44 -8.56 17.61
C GLU A 22 4.35 -9.74 17.25
N ALA A 23 5.08 -9.64 16.14
CA ALA A 23 6.11 -10.59 15.76
C ALA A 23 7.41 -10.48 16.61
N GLY A 24 7.44 -9.56 17.59
CA GLY A 24 8.56 -9.39 18.52
C GLY A 24 9.74 -8.59 17.96
N HIS A 25 9.53 -7.78 16.92
CA HIS A 25 10.55 -6.88 16.41
C HIS A 25 10.60 -5.56 17.22
N ASN A 26 11.77 -4.95 17.29
CA ASN A 26 11.93 -3.61 17.86
C ASN A 26 11.80 -2.58 16.74
N ILE A 27 10.81 -1.71 16.81
CA ILE A 27 10.44 -0.82 15.71
C ILE A 27 10.84 0.62 16.00
N VAL A 28 11.32 1.29 14.95
CA VAL A 28 11.46 2.75 14.89
C VAL A 28 10.59 3.25 13.74
N ILE A 29 9.62 4.10 14.02
CA ILE A 29 8.84 4.80 12.99
C ILE A 29 9.57 6.07 12.58
N PHE A 30 9.71 6.28 11.26
CA PHE A 30 10.21 7.52 10.68
C PHE A 30 9.20 8.05 9.68
N ASP A 31 8.54 9.17 10.00
CA ASP A 31 7.43 9.72 9.20
C ASP A 31 7.43 11.24 9.28
N ASP A 32 7.20 11.94 8.17
CA ASP A 32 7.14 13.41 8.15
C ASP A 32 5.73 13.96 8.45
N MET A 33 4.79 13.08 8.76
CA MET A 33 3.39 13.37 9.11
C MET A 33 2.59 14.10 8.02
N SER A 34 3.12 14.21 6.80
CA SER A 34 2.42 14.84 5.67
C SER A 34 1.11 14.14 5.34
N LEU A 35 1.11 12.80 5.40
CA LEU A 35 -0.08 11.94 5.25
C LEU A 35 -0.30 11.05 6.49
N GLY A 36 0.62 11.06 7.44
CA GLY A 36 0.55 10.29 8.67
C GLY A 36 -0.56 10.78 9.60
N CYS A 37 -1.02 9.90 10.49
CA CYS A 37 -2.01 10.15 11.50
C CYS A 37 -1.42 9.87 12.89
N VAL A 38 -1.56 10.79 13.83
CA VAL A 38 -0.98 10.64 15.18
C VAL A 38 -1.60 9.45 15.90
N GLU A 39 -2.88 9.20 15.68
CA GLU A 39 -3.64 8.08 16.23
C GLU A 39 -3.10 6.72 15.79
N ASN A 40 -2.38 6.68 14.66
CA ASN A 40 -1.77 5.47 14.11
C ASN A 40 -0.37 5.18 14.64
N ILE A 41 0.20 6.07 15.47
CA ILE A 41 1.52 5.84 16.06
C ILE A 41 1.37 4.86 17.22
N HIS A 42 1.99 3.67 17.08
CA HIS A 42 1.95 2.65 18.11
C HIS A 42 2.67 3.13 19.39
N LYS A 43 2.01 3.00 20.54
CA LYS A 43 2.44 3.62 21.82
C LYS A 43 3.79 3.08 22.34
N GLU A 44 4.15 1.86 21.97
CA GLU A 44 5.35 1.17 22.48
C GLU A 44 6.55 1.28 21.55
N VAL A 45 6.45 2.06 20.45
CA VAL A 45 7.54 2.19 19.49
C VAL A 45 8.18 3.58 19.52
N GLU A 46 9.46 3.64 19.19
CA GLU A 46 10.16 4.90 19.01
C GLU A 46 9.63 5.61 17.76
N PHE A 47 9.11 6.83 17.91
CA PHE A 47 8.68 7.67 16.80
C PHE A 47 9.65 8.82 16.59
N ILE A 48 10.08 9.00 15.35
CA ILE A 48 10.95 10.10 14.92
C ILE A 48 10.24 10.82 13.77
N GLU A 49 9.82 12.06 14.01
CA GLU A 49 9.27 12.92 12.97
C GLU A 49 10.41 13.40 12.07
N GLY A 50 10.35 13.02 10.77
CA GLY A 50 11.38 13.38 9.83
C GLY A 50 11.09 12.93 8.41
N SER A 51 11.71 13.60 7.45
CA SER A 51 11.57 13.34 6.02
C SER A 51 12.76 12.59 5.45
N THR A 52 12.52 11.65 4.54
CA THR A 52 13.56 10.97 3.74
C THR A 52 14.38 11.93 2.87
N LEU A 53 13.94 13.18 2.74
CA LEU A 53 14.72 14.24 2.09
C LEU A 53 15.79 14.83 3.02
N ASN A 54 15.74 14.56 4.31
CA ASN A 54 16.72 15.04 5.28
C ASN A 54 17.80 13.98 5.51
N GLU A 55 18.88 14.06 4.73
CA GLU A 55 20.01 13.11 4.78
C GLU A 55 20.64 13.03 6.17
N ARG A 56 20.73 14.15 6.90
CA ARG A 56 21.28 14.17 8.26
C ARG A 56 20.41 13.34 9.23
N MET A 57 19.09 13.50 9.19
CA MET A 57 18.20 12.73 10.05
C MET A 57 18.20 11.24 9.69
N LEU A 58 18.31 10.91 8.40
CA LEU A 58 18.47 9.51 7.96
C LEU A 58 19.77 8.91 8.52
N ASP A 59 20.84 9.66 8.51
CA ASP A 59 22.13 9.24 9.08
C ASP A 59 22.03 9.02 10.60
N GLU A 60 21.38 9.93 11.32
CA GLU A 60 21.16 9.85 12.76
C GLU A 60 20.26 8.65 13.16
N VAL A 61 19.23 8.33 12.37
CA VAL A 61 18.33 7.21 12.68
C VAL A 61 18.95 5.86 12.34
N LEU A 62 19.68 5.75 11.21
CA LEU A 62 20.33 4.50 10.81
C LEU A 62 21.54 4.16 11.71
N ALA A 63 22.18 5.16 12.34
CA ALA A 63 23.21 4.94 13.36
C ALA A 63 22.69 4.25 14.64
N LYS A 64 21.36 4.04 14.80
CA LYS A 64 20.75 3.40 15.97
C LYS A 64 20.75 1.86 15.93
N ASN A 65 21.70 1.23 15.24
CA ASN A 65 21.79 -0.23 15.05
C ASN A 65 20.49 -0.80 14.40
N ILE A 66 20.07 -0.23 13.29
CA ILE A 66 18.97 -0.72 12.49
C ILE A 66 19.44 -1.97 11.71
N ASP A 67 18.66 -3.06 11.77
CA ASP A 67 18.94 -4.31 11.04
C ASP A 67 18.29 -4.32 9.65
N ALA A 68 17.11 -3.71 9.52
CA ALA A 68 16.31 -3.72 8.29
C ALA A 68 15.47 -2.46 8.16
N VAL A 69 15.08 -2.15 6.93
CA VAL A 69 14.17 -1.05 6.61
C VAL A 69 12.94 -1.56 5.87
N VAL A 70 11.76 -1.15 6.31
CA VAL A 70 10.50 -1.27 5.57
C VAL A 70 10.10 0.12 5.08
N HIS A 71 10.08 0.31 3.76
CA HIS A 71 9.92 1.62 3.13
C HIS A 71 8.53 1.78 2.51
N LEU A 72 7.64 2.49 3.22
CA LEU A 72 6.29 2.83 2.76
C LEU A 72 6.11 4.33 2.49
N ALA A 73 7.03 5.19 2.97
CA ALA A 73 6.96 6.63 2.78
C ALA A 73 6.98 7.01 1.29
N ALA A 74 5.84 7.46 0.76
CA ALA A 74 5.70 7.92 -0.61
C ALA A 74 4.38 8.69 -0.81
N PHE A 75 4.36 9.64 -1.75
CA PHE A 75 3.10 10.10 -2.33
C PHE A 75 2.58 9.07 -3.33
N LYS A 76 1.26 8.77 -3.30
CA LYS A 76 0.65 7.64 -4.02
C LYS A 76 -0.50 8.01 -4.98
N ALA A 77 -0.93 9.27 -5.00
CA ALA A 77 -2.06 9.70 -5.81
C ALA A 77 -1.67 9.78 -7.30
N ALA A 78 -2.13 8.79 -8.10
CA ALA A 78 -1.80 8.68 -9.51
C ALA A 78 -2.19 9.94 -10.31
N GLY A 79 -3.39 10.49 -10.08
CA GLY A 79 -3.86 11.72 -10.74
C GLY A 79 -2.99 12.93 -10.40
N GLU A 80 -2.67 13.16 -9.13
CA GLU A 80 -1.78 14.25 -8.70
C GLU A 80 -0.39 14.11 -9.32
N SER A 81 0.12 12.89 -9.47
CA SER A 81 1.44 12.65 -10.07
C SER A 81 1.56 13.11 -11.51
N MET A 82 0.44 13.19 -12.25
CA MET A 82 0.39 13.69 -13.62
C MET A 82 0.35 15.22 -13.69
N VAL A 83 -0.03 15.88 -12.59
CA VAL A 83 -0.10 17.34 -12.48
C VAL A 83 1.18 17.91 -11.86
N ASP A 84 1.70 17.27 -10.82
CA ASP A 84 2.94 17.67 -10.14
C ASP A 84 3.97 16.54 -10.10
N PRO A 85 4.59 16.19 -11.23
CA PRO A 85 5.63 15.16 -11.28
C PRO A 85 6.89 15.55 -10.48
N GLY A 86 7.13 16.86 -10.27
CA GLY A 86 8.25 17.36 -9.50
C GLY A 86 8.17 16.97 -8.01
N LYS A 87 6.98 17.02 -7.41
CA LYS A 87 6.70 16.53 -6.05
C LYS A 87 7.06 15.04 -5.91
N TYR A 88 6.61 14.22 -6.87
CA TYR A 88 6.86 12.77 -6.89
C TYR A 88 8.33 12.42 -7.13
N SER A 89 9.02 13.14 -8.04
CA SER A 89 10.46 12.98 -8.24
C SER A 89 11.24 13.25 -6.96
N ARG A 90 10.97 14.39 -6.33
CA ARG A 90 11.66 14.80 -5.11
C ARG A 90 11.42 13.82 -3.96
N ASN A 91 10.15 13.51 -3.64
CA ASN A 91 9.84 12.71 -2.48
C ASN A 91 10.08 11.21 -2.73
N ASN A 92 9.52 10.64 -3.80
CA ASN A 92 9.62 9.21 -4.01
C ASN A 92 11.02 8.79 -4.50
N LEU A 93 11.58 9.47 -5.53
CA LEU A 93 12.87 9.06 -6.09
C LEU A 93 14.05 9.54 -5.25
N ASN A 94 14.12 10.85 -4.94
CA ASN A 94 15.27 11.37 -4.20
C ASN A 94 15.23 10.91 -2.74
N GLY A 95 14.05 10.93 -2.09
CA GLY A 95 13.89 10.43 -0.72
C GLY A 95 14.33 8.98 -0.57
N THR A 96 13.91 8.08 -1.48
CA THR A 96 14.37 6.69 -1.47
C THR A 96 15.86 6.57 -1.75
N THR A 97 16.41 7.40 -2.66
CA THR A 97 17.86 7.39 -2.96
C THR A 97 18.69 7.79 -1.74
N ASN A 98 18.27 8.85 -1.02
CA ASN A 98 18.93 9.27 0.21
C ASN A 98 18.89 8.16 1.27
N LEU A 99 17.73 7.52 1.44
CA LEU A 99 17.56 6.40 2.37
C LEU A 99 18.51 5.24 2.03
N LEU A 100 18.56 4.81 0.77
CA LEU A 100 19.45 3.73 0.32
C LEU A 100 20.93 4.07 0.54
N ASN A 101 21.35 5.31 0.24
CA ASN A 101 22.70 5.75 0.46
C ASN A 101 23.07 5.74 1.96
N ALA A 102 22.18 6.21 2.82
CA ALA A 102 22.37 6.17 4.26
C ALA A 102 22.39 4.73 4.80
N MET A 103 21.54 3.83 4.29
CA MET A 103 21.57 2.40 4.62
C MET A 103 22.94 1.77 4.30
N ILE A 104 23.48 2.01 3.10
CA ILE A 104 24.79 1.47 2.71
C ILE A 104 25.90 2.03 3.59
N LYS A 105 25.85 3.31 3.96
CA LYS A 105 26.83 3.95 4.85
C LYS A 105 26.85 3.29 6.24
N HIS A 106 25.70 2.86 6.75
CA HIS A 106 25.55 2.21 8.06
C HIS A 106 25.52 0.68 8.01
N ASP A 107 25.87 0.07 6.86
CA ASP A 107 25.87 -1.38 6.61
C ASP A 107 24.50 -2.07 6.83
N VAL A 108 23.42 -1.32 6.70
CA VAL A 108 22.04 -1.85 6.72
C VAL A 108 21.70 -2.34 5.31
N LYS A 109 21.50 -3.65 5.15
CA LYS A 109 21.38 -4.27 3.82
C LYS A 109 20.05 -4.94 3.53
N THR A 110 19.13 -4.98 4.47
CA THR A 110 17.81 -5.59 4.30
C THR A 110 16.76 -4.52 4.07
N PHE A 111 16.07 -4.57 2.92
CA PHE A 111 15.13 -3.55 2.48
C PHE A 111 13.83 -4.15 1.93
N VAL A 112 12.70 -3.88 2.56
CA VAL A 112 11.38 -4.23 2.03
C VAL A 112 10.72 -2.97 1.47
N PHE A 113 10.33 -3.04 0.21
CA PHE A 113 9.83 -1.91 -0.56
C PHE A 113 8.35 -2.06 -0.91
N SER A 114 7.57 -1.08 -0.53
CA SER A 114 6.19 -0.88 -0.98
C SER A 114 6.19 -0.49 -2.46
N SER A 115 6.05 -1.48 -3.35
CA SER A 115 5.83 -1.25 -4.78
C SER A 115 4.33 -1.22 -5.10
N THR A 116 3.94 -1.32 -6.36
CA THR A 116 2.56 -1.10 -6.78
C THR A 116 2.23 -1.82 -8.09
N ALA A 117 0.97 -2.20 -8.28
CA ALA A 117 0.43 -2.63 -9.57
C ALA A 117 0.52 -1.57 -10.68
N ALA A 118 0.64 -0.29 -10.32
CA ALA A 118 0.77 0.81 -11.29
C ALA A 118 2.03 0.72 -12.18
N VAL A 119 2.99 -0.15 -11.84
CA VAL A 119 4.17 -0.43 -12.69
C VAL A 119 3.81 -1.17 -13.98
N TYR A 120 2.69 -1.90 -14.00
CA TYR A 120 2.25 -2.67 -15.17
C TYR A 120 1.59 -1.81 -16.24
N GLY A 121 0.82 -0.79 -15.85
CA GLY A 121 0.02 0.02 -16.77
C GLY A 121 -1.24 -0.70 -17.24
N TYR A 122 -1.52 -0.64 -18.55
CA TYR A 122 -2.64 -1.38 -19.15
C TYR A 122 -2.27 -2.87 -19.24
N PRO A 123 -3.11 -3.77 -18.70
CA PRO A 123 -2.86 -5.22 -18.82
C PRO A 123 -2.86 -5.66 -20.29
N GLU A 124 -1.81 -6.39 -20.69
CA GLU A 124 -1.77 -7.07 -22.00
C GLU A 124 -2.44 -8.45 -21.92
N TYR A 125 -2.54 -9.00 -20.72
CA TYR A 125 -3.29 -10.23 -20.38
C TYR A 125 -3.73 -10.22 -18.92
N LEU A 126 -4.73 -11.02 -18.59
CA LEU A 126 -5.22 -11.29 -17.23
C LEU A 126 -5.07 -12.79 -16.90
N THR A 127 -4.79 -13.20 -15.68
CA THR A 127 -4.42 -12.37 -14.52
C THR A 127 -2.98 -11.90 -14.66
N VAL A 128 -2.68 -10.68 -14.18
CA VAL A 128 -1.32 -10.11 -14.24
C VAL A 128 -0.40 -10.89 -13.30
N ASP A 129 0.73 -11.38 -13.81
CA ASP A 129 1.82 -11.99 -13.04
C ASP A 129 3.08 -11.13 -13.07
N GLU A 130 4.15 -11.55 -12.40
CA GLU A 130 5.40 -10.80 -12.30
C GLU A 130 6.19 -10.74 -13.62
N ALA A 131 5.88 -11.62 -14.58
CA ALA A 131 6.47 -11.64 -15.92
C ALA A 131 5.79 -10.64 -16.89
N HIS A 132 4.65 -10.07 -16.48
CA HIS A 132 3.92 -9.08 -17.28
C HIS A 132 4.81 -7.87 -17.60
N PRO A 133 4.73 -7.31 -18.85
CA PRO A 133 5.47 -6.10 -19.21
C PRO A 133 5.23 -4.92 -18.26
N LEU A 134 6.29 -4.20 -17.94
CA LEU A 134 6.26 -3.03 -17.05
C LEU A 134 6.20 -1.75 -17.89
N LYS A 135 4.99 -1.18 -18.00
CA LYS A 135 4.70 0.01 -18.84
C LYS A 135 3.79 0.99 -18.08
N PRO A 136 4.30 1.65 -17.01
CA PRO A 136 3.47 2.55 -16.19
C PRO A 136 2.85 3.66 -17.03
N ILE A 137 1.57 3.94 -16.82
CA ILE A 137 0.78 4.97 -17.52
C ILE A 137 0.59 6.25 -16.72
N ASN A 138 1.13 6.29 -15.50
CA ASN A 138 1.16 7.49 -14.67
C ASN A 138 2.54 7.65 -14.01
N TYR A 139 2.82 8.90 -13.61
CA TYR A 139 4.13 9.24 -13.07
C TYR A 139 4.43 8.58 -11.73
N TYR A 140 3.42 8.33 -10.90
CA TYR A 140 3.56 7.55 -9.66
C TYR A 140 4.10 6.14 -9.95
N GLY A 141 3.44 5.38 -10.84
CA GLY A 141 3.89 4.05 -11.26
C GLY A 141 5.31 4.08 -11.84
N PHE A 142 5.63 5.10 -12.66
CA PHE A 142 6.99 5.31 -13.16
C PHE A 142 8.01 5.47 -12.01
N THR A 143 7.71 6.29 -10.98
CA THR A 143 8.64 6.45 -9.85
C THR A 143 8.89 5.13 -9.12
N LYS A 144 7.86 4.31 -8.92
CA LYS A 144 7.99 3.00 -8.27
C LYS A 144 8.84 2.03 -9.11
N LEU A 145 8.61 1.98 -10.44
CA LEU A 145 9.42 1.17 -11.34
C LEU A 145 10.90 1.59 -11.34
N VAL A 146 11.19 2.89 -11.38
CA VAL A 146 12.57 3.39 -11.29
C VAL A 146 13.23 2.97 -9.97
N ILE A 147 12.48 2.96 -8.87
CA ILE A 147 13.01 2.49 -7.59
C ILE A 147 13.31 0.99 -7.65
N GLU A 148 12.42 0.13 -8.18
CA GLU A 148 12.71 -1.30 -8.36
C GLU A 148 14.00 -1.54 -9.17
N GLN A 149 14.19 -0.78 -10.27
CA GLN A 149 15.40 -0.85 -11.07
C GLN A 149 16.65 -0.41 -10.28
N LYS A 150 16.53 0.63 -9.45
CA LYS A 150 17.61 1.05 -8.55
C LYS A 150 17.96 -0.02 -7.51
N LEU A 151 16.94 -0.67 -6.91
CA LEU A 151 17.16 -1.74 -5.93
C LEU A 151 18.00 -2.87 -6.52
N GLU A 152 17.73 -3.27 -7.76
CA GLU A 152 18.55 -4.28 -8.45
C GLU A 152 20.00 -3.83 -8.64
N TRP A 153 20.25 -2.56 -9.01
CA TRP A 153 21.60 -2.01 -9.08
C TRP A 153 22.30 -1.97 -7.72
N TYR A 154 21.58 -1.59 -6.65
CA TYR A 154 22.14 -1.59 -5.29
C TYR A 154 22.44 -3.01 -4.79
N ARG A 155 21.62 -4.00 -5.16
CA ARG A 155 21.89 -5.41 -4.90
C ARG A 155 23.22 -5.84 -5.54
N GLN A 156 23.39 -5.59 -6.84
CA GLN A 156 24.58 -5.99 -7.59
C GLN A 156 25.86 -5.28 -7.11
N LEU A 157 25.77 -3.98 -6.82
CA LEU A 157 26.95 -3.14 -6.58
C LEU A 157 27.28 -2.99 -5.08
N LYS A 158 26.33 -3.17 -4.20
CA LYS A 158 26.45 -2.88 -2.75
C LYS A 158 26.03 -4.04 -1.85
N GLY A 159 25.54 -5.15 -2.40
CA GLY A 159 25.06 -6.29 -1.66
C GLY A 159 23.79 -5.99 -0.87
N LEU A 160 22.95 -5.06 -1.35
CA LEU A 160 21.61 -4.83 -0.79
C LEU A 160 20.75 -6.06 -1.01
N LYS A 161 20.04 -6.52 0.00
CA LYS A 161 18.97 -7.51 -0.10
C LYS A 161 17.64 -6.78 -0.14
N TYR A 162 16.75 -7.09 -1.09
CA TYR A 162 15.50 -6.38 -1.19
C TYR A 162 14.31 -7.26 -1.51
N ALA A 163 13.13 -6.87 -1.01
CA ALA A 163 11.84 -7.37 -1.43
C ALA A 163 10.99 -6.23 -1.98
N ALA A 164 10.57 -6.30 -3.24
CA ALA A 164 9.63 -5.38 -3.84
C ALA A 164 8.24 -6.04 -3.86
N LEU A 165 7.32 -5.50 -3.05
CA LEU A 165 5.96 -6.01 -2.91
C LEU A 165 5.02 -5.16 -3.77
N ARG A 166 4.54 -5.73 -4.90
CA ARG A 166 3.62 -5.07 -5.83
C ARG A 166 2.19 -5.38 -5.42
N TYR A 167 1.57 -4.52 -4.65
CA TYR A 167 0.18 -4.71 -4.29
C TYR A 167 -0.78 -3.81 -5.07
N PHE A 168 -2.02 -4.26 -5.13
CA PHE A 168 -3.08 -3.66 -5.92
C PHE A 168 -3.83 -2.61 -5.08
N ASN A 169 -5.10 -2.78 -4.82
CA ASN A 169 -5.83 -1.77 -4.07
C ASN A 169 -5.88 -2.13 -2.59
N ALA A 170 -4.98 -1.56 -1.80
CA ALA A 170 -4.99 -1.72 -0.36
C ALA A 170 -6.31 -1.21 0.25
N ALA A 171 -6.95 -2.04 1.07
CA ALA A 171 -8.26 -1.78 1.63
C ALA A 171 -8.41 -2.40 3.03
N GLY A 172 -9.51 -2.10 3.72
CA GLY A 172 -9.75 -2.62 5.07
C GLY A 172 -9.07 -1.83 6.18
N TYR A 173 -9.36 -2.20 7.39
CA TYR A 173 -8.67 -1.76 8.62
C TYR A 173 -8.43 -2.99 9.50
N ASP A 174 -7.59 -2.85 10.51
CA ASP A 174 -7.29 -3.94 11.42
C ASP A 174 -8.58 -4.63 11.91
N VAL A 175 -8.68 -5.94 11.66
CA VAL A 175 -9.89 -6.71 11.95
C VAL A 175 -10.24 -6.76 13.44
N GLU A 176 -9.25 -6.53 14.32
CA GLU A 176 -9.42 -6.41 15.77
C GLU A 176 -9.68 -4.97 16.23
N GLY A 177 -9.68 -3.99 15.31
CA GLY A 177 -10.01 -2.60 15.58
C GLY A 177 -8.95 -1.84 16.39
N ARG A 178 -7.68 -2.25 16.34
CA ARG A 178 -6.56 -1.60 17.07
C ARG A 178 -6.03 -0.36 16.35
N ILE A 179 -6.24 -0.25 15.04
CA ILE A 179 -5.88 0.89 14.20
C ILE A 179 -7.15 1.59 13.74
N HIS A 180 -7.28 2.89 14.02
CA HIS A 180 -8.50 3.67 13.73
C HIS A 180 -8.24 5.08 13.20
N GLY A 181 -6.99 5.48 12.98
CA GLY A 181 -6.70 6.76 12.35
C GLY A 181 -7.08 6.73 10.86
N LEU A 182 -8.04 7.56 10.48
CA LEU A 182 -8.53 7.63 9.10
C LEU A 182 -7.50 8.27 8.17
N GLU A 183 -7.47 7.80 6.93
CA GLU A 183 -6.67 8.40 5.87
C GLU A 183 -7.15 9.83 5.57
N LYS A 184 -6.22 10.79 5.49
CA LYS A 184 -6.54 12.18 5.14
C LYS A 184 -6.86 12.31 3.66
N SER A 185 -8.03 12.90 3.33
CA SER A 185 -8.45 13.19 1.97
C SER A 185 -8.33 11.97 1.02
N PRO A 186 -9.01 10.86 1.31
CA PRO A 186 -8.89 9.65 0.52
C PRO A 186 -9.36 9.86 -0.93
N GLN A 187 -8.64 9.22 -1.86
CA GLN A 187 -8.93 9.29 -3.30
C GLN A 187 -9.39 7.93 -3.86
N ASN A 188 -9.32 6.88 -3.04
CA ASN A 188 -9.67 5.53 -3.44
C ASN A 188 -11.17 5.26 -3.26
N LEU A 189 -11.70 4.29 -4.00
CA LEU A 189 -13.13 3.96 -4.03
C LEU A 189 -13.70 3.64 -2.64
N LEU A 190 -13.11 2.69 -1.92
CA LEU A 190 -13.68 2.17 -0.69
C LEU A 190 -13.81 3.22 0.44
N PRO A 191 -12.78 4.04 0.73
CA PRO A 191 -12.92 5.15 1.65
C PRO A 191 -14.03 6.14 1.27
N ILE A 192 -14.16 6.47 -0.03
CA ILE A 192 -15.22 7.37 -0.52
C ILE A 192 -16.61 6.74 -0.29
N VAL A 193 -16.77 5.44 -0.54
CA VAL A 193 -18.01 4.69 -0.24
C VAL A 193 -18.34 4.77 1.25
N MET A 194 -17.35 4.62 2.14
CA MET A 194 -17.56 4.75 3.59
C MET A 194 -17.97 6.17 4.01
N GLU A 195 -17.37 7.21 3.41
CA GLU A 195 -17.76 8.61 3.66
C GLU A 195 -19.23 8.87 3.23
N VAL A 196 -19.68 8.27 2.11
CA VAL A 196 -21.10 8.35 1.69
C VAL A 196 -21.99 7.61 2.67
N ALA A 197 -21.62 6.39 3.07
CA ALA A 197 -22.40 5.60 4.03
C ALA A 197 -22.54 6.32 5.38
N LYS A 198 -21.50 7.00 5.82
CA LYS A 198 -21.49 7.80 7.06
C LYS A 198 -22.26 9.11 6.94
N GLY A 199 -22.56 9.57 5.72
CA GLY A 199 -23.23 10.84 5.45
C GLY A 199 -22.29 12.06 5.46
N GLU A 200 -20.97 11.87 5.45
CA GLU A 200 -19.97 12.94 5.33
C GLU A 200 -19.87 13.45 3.89
N ARG A 201 -20.29 12.62 2.94
CA ARG A 201 -20.38 12.92 1.51
C ARG A 201 -21.79 12.61 1.00
N SER A 202 -22.36 13.50 0.21
CA SER A 202 -23.75 13.33 -0.30
C SER A 202 -23.86 12.24 -1.38
N SER A 203 -22.84 12.08 -2.20
CA SER A 203 -22.76 11.06 -3.26
C SER A 203 -21.33 10.85 -3.70
N MET A 204 -21.11 9.79 -4.48
CA MET A 204 -19.84 9.52 -5.16
C MET A 204 -20.01 9.47 -6.67
N ASP A 205 -18.92 9.57 -7.42
CA ASP A 205 -18.91 9.40 -8.87
C ASP A 205 -18.40 8.01 -9.24
N VAL A 206 -19.14 7.34 -10.13
CA VAL A 206 -18.77 6.09 -10.82
C VAL A 206 -18.25 6.48 -12.21
N PHE A 207 -16.97 6.24 -12.48
CA PHE A 207 -16.29 6.68 -13.69
C PHE A 207 -16.44 5.66 -14.82
N GLY A 208 -17.49 5.82 -15.64
CA GLY A 208 -17.85 4.97 -16.75
C GLY A 208 -18.75 3.78 -16.33
N ASP A 209 -19.71 3.48 -17.19
CA ASP A 209 -20.63 2.34 -17.09
C ASP A 209 -20.69 1.54 -18.42
N ASP A 210 -19.71 1.79 -19.27
CA ASP A 210 -19.62 1.25 -20.63
C ASP A 210 -18.33 0.45 -20.88
N TYR A 211 -17.61 0.04 -19.82
CA TYR A 211 -16.48 -0.89 -19.93
C TYR A 211 -16.95 -2.28 -20.38
N ASP A 212 -16.07 -3.03 -21.05
CA ASP A 212 -16.30 -4.45 -21.37
C ASP A 212 -16.09 -5.31 -20.11
N THR A 213 -17.05 -5.20 -19.20
CA THR A 213 -17.10 -5.90 -17.90
C THR A 213 -18.53 -6.33 -17.61
N LYS A 214 -18.73 -7.14 -16.58
CA LYS A 214 -20.03 -7.72 -16.19
C LYS A 214 -21.18 -6.69 -16.06
N ASP A 215 -20.88 -5.50 -15.53
CA ASP A 215 -21.87 -4.46 -15.25
C ASP A 215 -21.49 -3.09 -15.87
N GLY A 216 -20.50 -3.08 -16.73
CA GLY A 216 -20.02 -1.87 -17.40
C GLY A 216 -19.09 -1.01 -16.56
N THR A 217 -18.85 -1.34 -15.26
CA THR A 217 -17.96 -0.56 -14.41
C THR A 217 -16.59 -1.21 -14.26
N GLY A 218 -15.57 -0.43 -13.87
CA GLY A 218 -14.20 -0.94 -13.74
C GLY A 218 -14.06 -2.00 -12.65
N VAL A 219 -13.27 -3.05 -12.92
CA VAL A 219 -13.02 -4.17 -12.01
C VAL A 219 -11.61 -4.08 -11.41
N ARG A 220 -11.50 -4.22 -10.09
CA ARG A 220 -10.22 -4.13 -9.36
C ARG A 220 -10.08 -5.27 -8.35
N ASP A 221 -8.82 -5.67 -8.15
CA ASP A 221 -8.40 -6.57 -7.08
C ASP A 221 -8.13 -5.74 -5.82
N TYR A 222 -8.74 -6.13 -4.69
CA TYR A 222 -8.58 -5.48 -3.40
C TYR A 222 -7.87 -6.40 -2.43
N ILE A 223 -6.91 -5.86 -1.70
CA ILE A 223 -6.11 -6.60 -0.74
C ILE A 223 -6.22 -5.96 0.64
N HIS A 224 -6.54 -6.77 1.64
CA HIS A 224 -6.70 -6.29 3.01
C HIS A 224 -5.37 -5.85 3.62
N VAL A 225 -5.37 -4.78 4.40
CA VAL A 225 -4.14 -4.24 5.02
C VAL A 225 -3.46 -5.21 6.00
N ASN A 226 -4.21 -6.09 6.69
CA ASN A 226 -3.63 -7.15 7.51
C ASN A 226 -2.89 -8.20 6.65
N ASP A 227 -3.43 -8.55 5.48
CA ASP A 227 -2.75 -9.46 4.55
C ASP A 227 -1.46 -8.81 4.00
N LEU A 228 -1.50 -7.50 3.71
CA LEU A 228 -0.29 -6.76 3.34
C LEU A 228 0.74 -6.73 4.47
N ALA A 229 0.32 -6.49 5.71
CA ALA A 229 1.22 -6.46 6.86
C ALA A 229 1.92 -7.82 7.05
N SER A 230 1.15 -8.92 6.99
CA SER A 230 1.71 -10.27 7.07
C SER A 230 2.75 -10.56 5.98
N ALA A 231 2.51 -10.08 4.73
CA ALA A 231 3.45 -10.23 3.62
C ALA A 231 4.77 -9.49 3.87
N HIS A 232 4.74 -8.30 4.49
CA HIS A 232 5.96 -7.56 4.84
C HIS A 232 6.82 -8.33 5.85
N ILE A 233 6.20 -8.97 6.85
CA ILE A 233 6.91 -9.81 7.83
C ILE A 233 7.54 -11.02 7.15
N LYS A 234 6.77 -11.73 6.33
CA LYS A 234 7.28 -12.89 5.57
C LYS A 234 8.42 -12.50 4.63
N ALA A 235 8.34 -11.33 3.98
CA ALA A 235 9.41 -10.80 3.15
C ALA A 235 10.70 -10.48 3.94
N LEU A 236 10.59 -9.92 5.15
CA LEU A 236 11.74 -9.73 6.03
C LEU A 236 12.40 -11.07 6.41
N GLY A 237 11.60 -12.09 6.72
CA GLY A 237 12.08 -13.45 6.99
C GLY A 237 12.79 -14.07 5.79
N TYR A 238 12.21 -13.95 4.60
CA TYR A 238 12.79 -14.44 3.34
C TYR A 238 14.18 -13.85 3.06
N LEU A 239 14.35 -12.56 3.30
CA LEU A 239 15.62 -11.86 3.05
C LEU A 239 16.75 -12.22 4.03
N GLN A 240 16.48 -12.99 5.09
CA GLN A 240 17.56 -13.51 5.96
C GLN A 240 18.42 -14.54 5.19
N GLU A 241 17.81 -15.32 4.32
CA GLU A 241 18.44 -16.43 3.60
C GLU A 241 18.63 -16.15 2.10
N ASN A 242 17.91 -15.16 1.54
CA ASN A 242 17.87 -14.85 0.10
C ASN A 242 18.27 -13.40 -0.17
N ASP A 243 18.63 -13.10 -1.44
CA ASP A 243 19.15 -11.78 -1.83
C ASP A 243 18.07 -10.83 -2.33
N SER A 244 17.06 -11.34 -3.03
CA SER A 244 16.01 -10.48 -3.59
C SER A 244 14.71 -11.23 -3.87
N LEU A 245 13.64 -10.44 -3.88
CA LEU A 245 12.29 -10.88 -4.16
C LEU A 245 11.53 -9.77 -4.88
N THR A 246 10.71 -10.12 -5.86
CA THR A 246 9.67 -9.24 -6.41
C THR A 246 8.43 -10.08 -6.61
N VAL A 247 7.32 -9.73 -5.94
CA VAL A 247 6.08 -10.50 -5.98
C VAL A 247 4.86 -9.60 -5.99
N ASN A 248 3.79 -10.08 -6.62
CA ASN A 248 2.47 -9.51 -6.50
C ASN A 248 1.81 -9.94 -5.19
N LEU A 249 1.10 -9.01 -4.55
CA LEU A 249 0.19 -9.29 -3.46
C LEU A 249 -1.23 -8.94 -3.92
N ALA A 250 -2.00 -9.96 -4.24
CA ALA A 250 -3.32 -9.87 -4.85
C ALA A 250 -4.16 -11.07 -4.43
N THR A 251 -5.47 -11.03 -4.66
CA THR A 251 -6.38 -12.13 -4.36
C THR A 251 -6.60 -13.04 -5.57
N GLY A 252 -6.43 -12.52 -6.77
CA GLY A 252 -6.87 -13.16 -8.01
C GLY A 252 -8.36 -12.98 -8.28
N GLU A 253 -9.07 -12.28 -7.41
CA GLU A 253 -10.49 -11.95 -7.55
C GLU A 253 -10.67 -10.47 -7.85
N GLY A 254 -11.62 -10.17 -8.72
CA GLY A 254 -11.95 -8.81 -9.11
C GLY A 254 -13.36 -8.44 -8.69
N TYR A 255 -13.49 -7.24 -8.11
CA TYR A 255 -14.81 -6.66 -7.80
C TYR A 255 -15.02 -5.40 -8.61
N SER A 256 -16.20 -5.30 -9.23
CA SER A 256 -16.60 -4.09 -9.95
C SER A 256 -16.96 -2.97 -8.97
N VAL A 257 -17.05 -1.72 -9.48
CA VAL A 257 -17.51 -0.61 -8.64
C VAL A 257 -18.92 -0.87 -8.11
N MET A 258 -19.80 -1.47 -8.91
CA MET A 258 -21.18 -1.80 -8.48
C MET A 258 -21.21 -2.97 -7.48
N ASP A 259 -20.31 -3.96 -7.59
CA ASP A 259 -20.18 -4.99 -6.56
C ASP A 259 -19.79 -4.38 -5.21
N VAL A 260 -18.85 -3.42 -5.20
CA VAL A 260 -18.43 -2.69 -3.98
C VAL A 260 -19.59 -1.89 -3.39
N ILE A 261 -20.33 -1.14 -4.20
CA ILE A 261 -21.48 -0.35 -3.73
C ILE A 261 -22.52 -1.26 -3.10
N LYS A 262 -22.92 -2.32 -3.79
CA LYS A 262 -23.92 -3.27 -3.31
C LYS A 262 -23.52 -3.94 -2.00
N GLU A 263 -22.27 -4.39 -1.90
CA GLU A 263 -21.80 -5.02 -0.67
C GLU A 263 -21.64 -4.00 0.47
N ALA A 264 -21.25 -2.77 0.17
CA ALA A 264 -21.24 -1.70 1.18
C ALA A 264 -22.64 -1.38 1.71
N GLU A 265 -23.67 -1.37 0.86
CA GLU A 265 -25.07 -1.23 1.30
C GLU A 265 -25.51 -2.39 2.22
N ASN A 266 -25.10 -3.64 1.91
CA ASN A 266 -25.36 -4.80 2.75
C ASN A 266 -24.70 -4.69 4.13
N VAL A 267 -23.42 -4.30 4.16
CA VAL A 267 -22.62 -4.22 5.40
C VAL A 267 -23.05 -3.05 6.27
N THR A 268 -23.30 -1.89 5.67
CA THR A 268 -23.59 -0.65 6.43
C THR A 268 -25.06 -0.44 6.75
N GLY A 269 -25.96 -1.10 6.01
CA GLY A 269 -27.40 -0.83 6.03
C GLY A 269 -27.77 0.56 5.52
N LYS A 270 -26.86 1.23 4.77
CA LYS A 270 -27.04 2.58 4.24
C LYS A 270 -27.06 2.54 2.73
N GLN A 271 -27.87 3.39 2.11
CA GLN A 271 -27.87 3.58 0.66
C GLN A 271 -26.64 4.38 0.25
N ILE A 272 -25.95 3.92 -0.79
CA ILE A 272 -24.77 4.59 -1.37
C ILE A 272 -25.18 5.38 -2.61
N SER A 273 -25.45 6.67 -2.41
CA SER A 273 -25.78 7.57 -3.51
C SER A 273 -24.61 7.76 -4.46
N HIS A 274 -24.82 7.57 -5.76
CA HIS A 274 -23.77 7.69 -6.76
C HIS A 274 -24.29 8.30 -8.07
N ASN A 275 -23.36 8.91 -8.84
CA ASN A 275 -23.62 9.44 -10.18
C ASN A 275 -22.72 8.71 -11.17
N ILE A 276 -23.24 8.38 -12.34
CA ILE A 276 -22.42 7.89 -13.44
C ILE A 276 -21.82 9.12 -14.15
N VAL A 277 -20.51 9.11 -14.32
CA VAL A 277 -19.75 10.16 -15.02
C VAL A 277 -18.85 9.57 -16.09
N GLU A 278 -18.23 10.39 -16.92
CA GLU A 278 -17.31 9.92 -17.97
C GLU A 278 -16.12 9.12 -17.39
N ARG A 279 -15.58 8.18 -18.18
CA ARG A 279 -14.39 7.39 -17.80
C ARG A 279 -13.21 8.29 -17.44
N ARG A 280 -12.45 7.88 -16.46
CA ARG A 280 -11.14 8.50 -16.21
C ARG A 280 -10.16 8.12 -17.31
N PRO A 281 -9.45 9.08 -17.92
CA PRO A 281 -8.35 8.74 -18.81
C PRO A 281 -7.31 7.85 -18.10
N GLY A 282 -6.95 6.75 -18.71
CA GLY A 282 -5.93 5.88 -18.18
C GLY A 282 -6.43 4.77 -17.24
N ASP A 283 -7.75 4.65 -16.99
CA ASP A 283 -8.28 3.53 -16.20
C ASP A 283 -8.50 2.30 -17.09
N PRO A 284 -7.90 1.12 -16.79
CA PRO A 284 -8.22 -0.11 -17.49
C PRO A 284 -9.60 -0.65 -17.08
N ALA A 285 -10.26 -1.40 -17.97
CA ALA A 285 -11.52 -2.06 -17.66
C ALA A 285 -11.38 -3.01 -16.46
N GLU A 286 -10.32 -3.84 -16.47
CA GLU A 286 -10.02 -4.78 -15.41
C GLU A 286 -8.54 -4.73 -15.04
N LEU A 287 -8.25 -4.88 -13.74
CA LEU A 287 -6.88 -5.04 -13.24
C LEU A 287 -6.89 -6.02 -12.07
N ILE A 288 -6.59 -7.28 -12.39
CA ILE A 288 -6.58 -8.42 -11.47
C ILE A 288 -5.23 -9.14 -11.62
N ALA A 289 -4.66 -9.61 -10.52
CA ALA A 289 -3.37 -10.28 -10.54
C ALA A 289 -3.38 -11.63 -9.84
N THR A 290 -2.34 -12.42 -10.09
CA THR A 290 -2.05 -13.62 -9.32
C THR A 290 -0.95 -13.35 -8.30
N SER A 291 -1.07 -13.95 -7.12
CA SER A 291 -0.05 -13.97 -6.06
C SER A 291 0.66 -15.32 -5.93
N LYS A 292 0.66 -16.10 -7.03
CA LYS A 292 1.27 -17.43 -7.05
C LYS A 292 2.73 -17.42 -6.58
N ALA A 293 3.52 -16.46 -7.03
CA ALA A 293 4.92 -16.34 -6.61
C ALA A 293 5.05 -16.01 -5.11
N ALA A 294 4.16 -15.18 -4.54
CA ALA A 294 4.12 -14.92 -3.11
C ALA A 294 3.77 -16.18 -2.31
N GLY A 295 2.84 -17.00 -2.79
CA GLY A 295 2.53 -18.31 -2.20
C GLY A 295 3.72 -19.25 -2.19
N GLU A 296 4.40 -19.41 -3.34
CA GLU A 296 5.53 -20.31 -3.50
C GLU A 296 6.79 -19.88 -2.73
N LEU A 297 7.08 -18.57 -2.68
CA LEU A 297 8.33 -18.04 -2.13
C LEU A 297 8.21 -17.59 -0.67
N LEU A 298 7.05 -17.08 -0.27
CA LEU A 298 6.80 -16.57 1.07
C LEU A 298 5.87 -17.45 1.91
N ASP A 299 5.31 -18.51 1.33
CA ASP A 299 4.21 -19.26 1.98
C ASP A 299 3.08 -18.29 2.42
N TRP A 300 2.73 -17.34 1.53
CA TRP A 300 1.78 -16.29 1.81
C TRP A 300 0.49 -16.47 1.02
N GLU A 301 -0.63 -16.32 1.72
CA GLU A 301 -1.97 -16.35 1.16
C GLU A 301 -2.82 -15.29 1.85
N ALA A 302 -3.68 -14.61 1.09
CA ALA A 302 -4.61 -13.63 1.64
C ALA A 302 -5.68 -14.33 2.50
N GLN A 303 -5.91 -13.83 3.72
CA GLN A 303 -6.83 -14.42 4.69
C GLN A 303 -8.07 -13.54 4.94
N TYR A 304 -7.94 -12.23 4.75
CA TYR A 304 -8.93 -11.22 5.13
C TYR A 304 -9.47 -10.44 3.92
N SER A 305 -9.04 -10.78 2.71
CA SER A 305 -9.26 -9.96 1.51
C SER A 305 -10.58 -10.24 0.77
N ASP A 306 -11.53 -10.96 1.37
CA ASP A 306 -12.89 -10.97 0.84
C ASP A 306 -13.56 -9.61 1.05
N LEU A 307 -14.43 -9.21 0.11
CA LEU A 307 -15.02 -7.87 0.08
C LEU A 307 -15.85 -7.54 1.33
N ASN A 308 -16.54 -8.55 1.89
CA ASN A 308 -17.35 -8.37 3.09
C ASN A 308 -16.49 -8.06 4.32
N THR A 309 -15.40 -8.82 4.52
CA THR A 309 -14.44 -8.59 5.61
C THR A 309 -13.77 -7.22 5.47
N ILE A 310 -13.32 -6.86 4.26
CA ILE A 310 -12.75 -5.54 3.96
C ILE A 310 -13.72 -4.43 4.39
N LEU A 311 -14.97 -4.46 3.89
CA LEU A 311 -15.94 -3.40 4.15
C LEU A 311 -16.41 -3.35 5.61
N LYS A 312 -16.53 -4.50 6.28
CA LYS A 312 -16.85 -4.56 7.72
C LYS A 312 -15.75 -3.93 8.57
N SER A 313 -14.50 -4.28 8.32
CA SER A 313 -13.37 -3.71 9.06
C SER A 313 -13.29 -2.18 8.87
N MET A 314 -13.58 -1.70 7.67
CA MET A 314 -13.66 -0.26 7.39
C MET A 314 -14.84 0.39 8.12
N TRP A 315 -16.02 -0.21 8.04
CA TRP A 315 -17.22 0.36 8.65
C TRP A 315 -17.09 0.51 10.17
N ASN A 316 -16.44 -0.43 10.84
CA ASN A 316 -16.17 -0.36 12.27
C ASN A 316 -15.34 0.88 12.65
N VAL A 317 -14.42 1.31 11.79
CA VAL A 317 -13.59 2.50 12.02
C VAL A 317 -14.32 3.79 11.63
N TYR A 318 -15.07 3.77 10.54
CA TYR A 318 -15.83 4.93 10.07
C TYR A 318 -17.06 5.23 10.95
N ASN A 319 -17.62 4.21 11.60
CA ASN A 319 -18.82 4.32 12.43
C ASN A 319 -18.64 3.65 13.82
N PRO A 320 -17.77 4.18 14.67
CA PRO A 320 -17.40 3.57 15.95
C PRO A 320 -18.54 3.47 16.98
N GLU A 321 -19.70 4.11 16.73
CA GLU A 321 -20.85 4.04 17.62
C GLU A 321 -21.65 2.72 17.53
N VAL A 322 -21.45 1.95 16.48
CA VAL A 322 -22.06 0.61 16.30
C VAL A 322 -21.11 -0.43 16.86
N LYS A 323 -21.17 -0.68 18.16
CA LYS A 323 -20.57 -1.88 18.75
C LYS A 323 -21.38 -3.09 18.23
N HIS A 324 -20.79 -3.86 17.38
CA HIS A 324 -21.31 -5.18 17.05
C HIS A 324 -21.05 -6.11 18.25
N ASP A 325 -22.15 -6.47 18.97
CA ASP A 325 -22.14 -7.54 19.98
C ASP A 325 -21.79 -8.90 19.33
#